data_8998c2ec24b1283f37e6ab2edda16cb3
#
_entry.id   8998c2ec24b1283f37e6ab2edda16cb3
#
_cell.length_a   1.000
_cell.length_b   1.000
_cell.length_c   1.000
_cell.angle_alpha   90.00
_cell.angle_beta   90.00
_cell.angle_gamma   90.00
#
_symmetry.space_group_name_H-M   'P 1'
#
loop_
_entity.id
_entity.type
_entity.pdbx_description
1 polymer ?
#
loop_
_entity_poly.entity_id
_entity_poly.type
_entity_poly.pdbx_seq_one_letter_code
_entity_poly.pdbx_strand_id
1 'polypeptide(L)'
;EVNNDKSKVGSPTRLKFLSCLMSKVNGTYRFRPTTEAKRNLKRNLKWLTRRSRPGSFQDIITEINRVTRGWINYFGKGFIKRFLKELEPWLNRRIRQLILKRWKKIKTKYKMLRKYGLDHDSAMRIASSRKKYWRLSSTHEVHRALTTKRLRKWGLLSLTQLAETAYARY
;
A
#
# COMPACT_ATOMS: atom_id res chain seq x y z
N GLU A 1 -40.01 -8.65 14.08
CA GLU A 1 -40.46 -8.39 12.69
C GLU A 1 -39.24 -8.28 11.77
N VAL A 2 -39.18 -9.06 10.69
CA VAL A 2 -38.08 -9.04 9.73
C VAL A 2 -38.34 -7.93 8.71
N ASN A 3 -37.40 -7.01 8.56
CA ASN A 3 -37.50 -5.95 7.57
C ASN A 3 -37.23 -6.54 6.16
N ASN A 4 -38.29 -6.72 5.39
CA ASN A 4 -38.26 -7.35 4.06
C ASN A 4 -37.38 -6.59 3.04
N ASP A 5 -37.25 -5.27 3.13
CA ASP A 5 -36.42 -4.47 2.23
C ASP A 5 -34.92 -4.67 2.48
N LYS A 6 -34.55 -5.03 3.71
CA LYS A 6 -33.16 -5.23 4.13
C LYS A 6 -32.75 -6.70 4.23
N SER A 7 -33.72 -7.61 4.23
CA SER A 7 -33.49 -9.07 4.35
C SER A 7 -33.50 -9.71 2.97
N LYS A 8 -32.48 -10.51 2.68
CA LYS A 8 -32.34 -11.22 1.41
C LYS A 8 -31.93 -12.66 1.67
N VAL A 9 -32.66 -13.58 1.07
CA VAL A 9 -32.31 -15.02 1.04
C VAL A 9 -31.77 -15.35 -0.35
N GLY A 10 -30.67 -16.09 -0.41
CA GLY A 10 -30.07 -16.46 -1.69
C GLY A 10 -28.74 -17.19 -1.53
N SER A 11 -28.10 -17.51 -2.65
CA SER A 11 -26.81 -18.18 -2.64
C SER A 11 -25.74 -17.38 -1.89
N PRO A 12 -24.97 -17.97 -0.96
CA PRO A 12 -23.91 -17.29 -0.21
C PRO A 12 -22.87 -16.61 -1.09
N THR A 13 -22.64 -17.13 -2.31
CA THR A 13 -21.68 -16.56 -3.26
C THR A 13 -22.15 -15.27 -3.93
N ARG A 14 -23.45 -14.98 -3.88
CA ARG A 14 -24.07 -13.77 -4.46
C ARG A 14 -24.43 -12.73 -3.42
N LEU A 15 -24.59 -13.14 -2.15
CA LEU A 15 -24.97 -12.24 -1.07
C LEU A 15 -23.75 -11.51 -0.51
N LYS A 16 -23.85 -10.18 -0.44
CA LYS A 16 -22.86 -9.31 0.22
C LYS A 16 -23.21 -9.20 1.70
N PHE A 17 -22.30 -9.61 2.57
CA PHE A 17 -22.43 -9.47 4.01
C PHE A 17 -21.15 -8.82 4.61
N LEU A 18 -21.32 -7.76 5.39
CA LEU A 18 -20.23 -7.03 6.05
C LEU A 18 -19.03 -6.71 5.11
N SER A 19 -19.33 -6.22 3.93
CA SER A 19 -18.33 -5.92 2.88
C SER A 19 -17.54 -7.14 2.37
N CYS A 20 -18.04 -8.34 2.64
CA CYS A 20 -17.52 -9.61 2.16
C CYS A 20 -18.48 -10.29 1.20
N LEU A 21 -17.91 -11.11 0.32
CA LEU A 21 -18.59 -12.10 -0.50
C LEU A 21 -18.00 -13.47 -0.17
N MET A 22 -18.79 -14.53 -0.18
CA MET A 22 -18.26 -15.88 -0.08
C MET A 22 -17.77 -16.34 -1.46
N SER A 23 -16.65 -17.02 -1.49
CA SER A 23 -16.06 -17.61 -2.71
C SER A 23 -15.60 -19.02 -2.45
N LYS A 24 -15.80 -19.89 -3.44
CA LYS A 24 -15.24 -21.26 -3.45
C LYS A 24 -14.02 -21.26 -4.36
N VAL A 25 -12.88 -21.68 -3.84
CA VAL A 25 -11.64 -21.85 -4.60
C VAL A 25 -11.02 -23.17 -4.18
N ASN A 26 -10.75 -24.07 -5.12
CA ASN A 26 -10.22 -25.42 -4.87
C ASN A 26 -10.97 -26.18 -3.75
N GLY A 27 -12.29 -26.20 -3.83
CA GLY A 27 -13.13 -26.87 -2.85
C GLY A 27 -13.37 -26.11 -1.54
N THR A 28 -12.56 -25.13 -1.21
CA THR A 28 -12.63 -24.38 0.05
C THR A 28 -13.48 -23.14 -0.09
N TYR A 29 -14.42 -22.94 0.84
CA TYR A 29 -15.21 -21.71 0.95
C TYR A 29 -14.52 -20.74 1.90
N ARG A 30 -14.29 -19.52 1.43
CA ARG A 30 -13.77 -18.43 2.26
C ARG A 30 -14.37 -17.10 1.85
N PHE A 31 -14.35 -16.19 2.77
CA PHE A 31 -14.70 -14.80 2.48
C PHE A 31 -13.67 -14.14 1.57
N ARG A 32 -14.15 -13.24 0.73
CA ARG A 32 -13.30 -12.31 -0.02
C ARG A 32 -13.83 -10.88 0.18
N PRO A 33 -12.97 -9.88 0.33
CA PRO A 33 -13.42 -8.49 0.39
C PRO A 33 -14.07 -8.09 -0.93
N THR A 34 -15.15 -7.31 -0.85
CA THR A 34 -15.80 -6.74 -2.03
C THR A 34 -14.85 -5.82 -2.79
N THR A 35 -15.14 -5.58 -4.06
CA THR A 35 -14.40 -4.60 -4.89
C THR A 35 -14.41 -3.21 -4.25
N GLU A 36 -15.52 -2.86 -3.61
CA GLU A 36 -15.67 -1.59 -2.89
C GLU A 36 -14.74 -1.52 -1.67
N ALA A 37 -14.66 -2.56 -0.85
CA ALA A 37 -13.74 -2.62 0.30
C ALA A 37 -12.28 -2.46 -0.13
N LYS A 38 -11.87 -3.10 -1.22
CA LYS A 38 -10.53 -2.97 -1.82
C LYS A 38 -10.29 -1.54 -2.34
N ARG A 39 -11.28 -0.96 -3.01
CA ARG A 39 -11.23 0.41 -3.53
C ARG A 39 -11.12 1.43 -2.39
N ASN A 40 -11.85 1.22 -1.31
CA ASN A 40 -11.81 2.09 -0.12
C ASN A 40 -10.44 2.06 0.54
N LEU A 41 -9.84 0.88 0.74
CA LEU A 41 -8.46 0.79 1.23
C LEU A 41 -7.49 1.56 0.33
N LYS A 42 -7.54 1.32 -0.98
CA LYS A 42 -6.65 1.99 -1.94
C LYS A 42 -6.87 3.52 -1.93
N ARG A 43 -8.10 3.99 -1.79
CA ARG A 43 -8.45 5.41 -1.67
C ARG A 43 -7.87 6.03 -0.40
N ASN A 44 -7.99 5.36 0.74
CA ASN A 44 -7.42 5.81 2.02
C ASN A 44 -5.89 5.88 1.94
N LEU A 45 -5.25 4.85 1.43
CA LEU A 45 -3.79 4.85 1.23
C LEU A 45 -3.33 5.93 0.24
N LYS A 46 -4.12 6.20 -0.81
CA LYS A 46 -3.87 7.30 -1.76
C LYS A 46 -3.94 8.65 -1.05
N TRP A 47 -4.90 8.84 -0.16
CA TRP A 47 -5.05 10.05 0.64
C TRP A 47 -3.88 10.20 1.62
N LEU A 48 -3.53 9.17 2.39
CA LEU A 48 -2.41 9.15 3.33
C LEU A 48 -1.06 9.45 2.67
N THR A 49 -0.88 9.06 1.42
CA THR A 49 0.35 9.27 0.64
C THR A 49 0.28 10.44 -0.33
N ARG A 50 -0.64 11.39 -0.10
CA ARG A 50 -0.68 12.63 -0.89
C ARG A 50 0.63 13.40 -0.73
N ARG A 51 1.19 13.88 -1.85
CA ARG A 51 2.46 14.63 -1.86
C ARG A 51 2.41 15.96 -1.09
N SER A 52 1.20 16.50 -0.88
CA SER A 52 0.95 17.74 -0.13
C SER A 52 0.56 17.50 1.33
N ARG A 53 0.58 16.25 1.80
CA ARG A 53 0.18 15.95 3.17
C ARG A 53 1.15 16.57 4.17
N PRO A 54 0.67 17.34 5.17
CA PRO A 54 1.47 17.84 6.28
C PRO A 54 1.84 16.70 7.25
N GLY A 55 2.66 17.00 8.23
CA GLY A 55 3.12 16.06 9.25
C GLY A 55 4.48 15.43 8.94
N SER A 56 5.05 14.72 9.89
CA SER A 56 6.32 14.04 9.73
C SER A 56 6.20 12.83 8.80
N PHE A 57 7.31 12.38 8.24
CA PHE A 57 7.31 11.14 7.45
C PHE A 57 6.94 9.93 8.32
N GLN A 58 7.39 9.94 9.58
CA GLN A 58 7.14 8.85 10.51
C GLN A 58 5.66 8.75 10.88
N ASP A 59 4.97 9.87 11.11
CA ASP A 59 3.52 9.88 11.39
C ASP A 59 2.73 9.27 10.23
N ILE A 60 3.13 9.62 8.98
CA ILE A 60 2.49 9.07 7.79
C ILE A 60 2.68 7.56 7.70
N ILE A 61 3.88 7.05 7.98
CA ILE A 61 4.15 5.61 8.01
C ILE A 61 3.33 4.92 9.11
N THR A 62 3.26 5.49 10.29
CA THR A 62 2.48 4.97 11.41
C THR A 62 1.00 4.85 11.05
N GLU A 63 0.43 5.88 10.41
CA GLU A 63 -0.97 5.84 9.99
C GLU A 63 -1.23 4.85 8.84
N ILE A 64 -0.31 4.75 7.87
CA ILE A 64 -0.39 3.72 6.82
C ILE A 64 -0.42 2.33 7.46
N ASN A 65 0.48 2.08 8.42
CA ASN A 65 0.54 0.81 9.13
C ASN A 65 -0.74 0.53 9.93
N ARG A 66 -1.30 1.54 10.61
CA ARG A 66 -2.56 1.42 11.35
C ARG A 66 -3.71 1.01 10.43
N VAL A 67 -3.87 1.71 9.31
CA VAL A 67 -4.95 1.45 8.34
C VAL A 67 -4.78 0.07 7.69
N THR A 68 -3.57 -0.28 7.27
CA THR A 68 -3.31 -1.58 6.60
C THR A 68 -3.46 -2.74 7.57
N ARG A 69 -2.97 -2.61 8.80
CA ARG A 69 -3.11 -3.64 9.84
C ARG A 69 -4.59 -3.86 10.19
N GLY A 70 -5.37 -2.80 10.42
CA GLY A 70 -6.81 -2.91 10.70
C GLY A 70 -7.56 -3.61 9.58
N TRP A 71 -7.30 -3.24 8.32
CA TRP A 71 -7.92 -3.87 7.17
C TRP A 71 -7.53 -5.35 7.02
N ILE A 72 -6.25 -5.68 7.19
CA ILE A 72 -5.76 -7.06 7.12
C ILE A 72 -6.28 -7.90 8.29
N ASN A 73 -6.38 -7.35 9.51
CA ASN A 73 -6.97 -8.07 10.64
C ASN A 73 -8.45 -8.41 10.39
N TYR A 74 -9.19 -7.52 9.76
CA TYR A 74 -10.60 -7.75 9.43
C TYR A 74 -10.81 -8.79 8.32
N PHE A 75 -10.03 -8.68 7.24
CA PHE A 75 -10.19 -9.53 6.04
C PHE A 75 -9.21 -10.71 5.98
N GLY A 76 -8.31 -10.86 6.95
CA GLY A 76 -7.15 -11.78 6.89
C GLY A 76 -7.51 -13.26 6.75
N LYS A 77 -8.66 -13.67 7.25
CA LYS A 77 -9.20 -15.03 7.05
C LYS A 77 -9.61 -15.34 5.61
N GLY A 78 -9.73 -14.31 4.78
CA GLY A 78 -10.26 -14.39 3.43
C GLY A 78 -9.20 -14.48 2.32
N PHE A 79 -9.66 -14.51 1.07
CA PHE A 79 -8.80 -14.50 -0.11
C PHE A 79 -8.29 -13.09 -0.41
N ILE A 80 -7.26 -12.64 0.34
CA ILE A 80 -6.67 -11.30 0.21
C ILE A 80 -5.25 -11.29 -0.34
N LYS A 81 -4.52 -12.41 -0.31
CA LYS A 81 -3.09 -12.48 -0.66
C LYS A 81 -2.78 -11.88 -2.03
N ARG A 82 -3.53 -12.27 -3.07
CA ARG A 82 -3.33 -11.75 -4.43
C ARG A 82 -3.48 -10.23 -4.49
N PHE A 83 -4.54 -9.70 -3.89
CA PHE A 83 -4.79 -8.26 -3.86
C PHE A 83 -3.66 -7.49 -3.15
N LEU A 84 -3.18 -8.00 -2.03
CA LEU A 84 -2.10 -7.34 -1.28
C LEU A 84 -0.76 -7.43 -2.01
N LYS A 85 -0.48 -8.54 -2.72
CA LYS A 85 0.71 -8.68 -3.58
C LYS A 85 0.72 -7.65 -4.71
N GLU A 86 -0.43 -7.28 -5.24
CA GLU A 86 -0.57 -6.22 -6.25
C GLU A 86 -0.55 -4.81 -5.64
N LEU A 87 -1.09 -4.64 -4.43
CA LEU A 87 -1.19 -3.35 -3.74
C LEU A 87 0.16 -2.86 -3.18
N GLU A 88 0.99 -3.77 -2.67
CA GLU A 88 2.25 -3.45 -1.98
C GLU A 88 3.27 -2.71 -2.89
N PRO A 89 3.56 -3.14 -4.12
CA PRO A 89 4.43 -2.39 -5.04
C PRO A 89 3.90 -0.99 -5.34
N TRP A 90 2.58 -0.87 -5.54
CA TRP A 90 1.94 0.42 -5.76
C TRP A 90 2.10 1.35 -4.54
N LEU A 91 1.90 0.84 -3.31
CA LEU A 91 2.09 1.62 -2.08
C LEU A 91 3.56 2.06 -1.93
N ASN A 92 4.51 1.15 -2.15
CA ASN A 92 5.94 1.47 -2.11
C ASN A 92 6.31 2.58 -3.10
N ARG A 93 5.75 2.55 -4.32
CA ARG A 93 5.92 3.61 -5.32
C ARG A 93 5.34 4.95 -4.83
N ARG A 94 4.18 4.94 -4.20
CA ARG A 94 3.56 6.13 -3.59
C ARG A 94 4.45 6.76 -2.51
N ILE A 95 5.04 5.93 -1.67
CA ILE A 95 5.95 6.38 -0.61
C ILE A 95 7.24 6.96 -1.20
N ARG A 96 7.84 6.33 -2.22
CA ARG A 96 8.99 6.90 -2.94
C ARG A 96 8.66 8.26 -3.54
N GLN A 97 7.49 8.41 -4.16
CA GLN A 97 7.00 9.71 -4.66
C GLN A 97 6.92 10.76 -3.55
N LEU A 98 6.40 10.41 -2.38
CA LEU A 98 6.29 11.29 -1.22
C LEU A 98 7.67 11.75 -0.73
N ILE A 99 8.62 10.81 -0.64
CA ILE A 99 10.00 11.09 -0.24
C ILE A 99 10.67 12.06 -1.21
N LEU A 100 10.59 11.79 -2.52
CA LEU A 100 11.16 12.65 -3.56
C LEU A 100 10.56 14.06 -3.52
N LYS A 101 9.27 14.20 -3.23
CA LYS A 101 8.63 15.51 -3.06
C LYS A 101 9.14 16.24 -1.81
N ARG A 102 9.43 15.55 -0.73
CA ARG A 102 9.99 16.13 0.50
C ARG A 102 11.43 16.62 0.31
N TRP A 103 12.21 15.98 -0.55
CA TRP A 103 13.53 16.45 -0.98
C TRP A 103 13.39 17.55 -2.04
N LYS A 104 12.71 18.62 -1.70
CA LYS A 104 12.24 19.65 -2.62
C LYS A 104 13.35 20.27 -3.49
N LYS A 105 14.51 20.60 -2.87
CA LYS A 105 15.66 21.23 -3.55
C LYS A 105 16.53 20.20 -4.26
N ILE A 106 17.10 20.56 -5.42
CA ILE A 106 18.04 19.71 -6.19
C ILE A 106 19.20 19.26 -5.30
N LYS A 107 19.84 20.19 -4.58
CA LYS A 107 20.93 19.90 -3.65
C LYS A 107 20.55 18.85 -2.60
N THR A 108 19.35 18.96 -2.02
CA THR A 108 18.85 17.99 -1.04
C THR A 108 18.62 16.61 -1.67
N LYS A 109 17.94 16.56 -2.83
CA LYS A 109 17.73 15.29 -3.56
C LYS A 109 19.05 14.62 -3.88
N TYR A 110 19.99 15.37 -4.46
CA TYR A 110 21.32 14.86 -4.79
C TYR A 110 22.03 14.29 -3.55
N LYS A 111 22.14 15.08 -2.46
CA LYS A 111 22.77 14.64 -1.20
C LYS A 111 22.16 13.36 -0.67
N MET A 112 20.83 13.26 -0.66
CA MET A 112 20.12 12.08 -0.15
C MET A 112 20.29 10.85 -1.06
N LEU A 113 20.24 11.04 -2.38
CA LEU A 113 20.48 9.96 -3.35
C LEU A 113 21.91 9.41 -3.24
N ARG A 114 22.92 10.29 -3.09
CA ARG A 114 24.31 9.90 -2.82
C ARG A 114 24.44 9.12 -1.51
N LYS A 115 23.83 9.63 -0.43
CA LYS A 115 23.80 8.96 0.87
C LYS A 115 23.21 7.55 0.78
N TYR A 116 22.28 7.33 -0.14
CA TYR A 116 21.63 6.03 -0.34
C TYR A 116 22.26 5.16 -1.42
N GLY A 117 23.48 5.49 -1.85
CA GLY A 117 24.33 4.61 -2.64
C GLY A 117 24.22 4.79 -4.15
N LEU A 118 23.69 5.91 -4.65
CA LEU A 118 23.83 6.23 -6.06
C LEU A 118 25.19 6.90 -6.36
N ASP A 119 25.74 6.60 -7.53
CA ASP A 119 26.88 7.29 -8.12
C ASP A 119 26.54 8.76 -8.42
N HIS A 120 27.58 9.57 -8.68
CA HIS A 120 27.43 11.01 -8.95
C HIS A 120 26.45 11.29 -10.08
N ASP A 121 26.66 10.67 -11.24
CA ASP A 121 25.91 10.94 -12.46
C ASP A 121 24.43 10.52 -12.34
N SER A 122 24.18 9.34 -11.79
CA SER A 122 22.81 8.88 -11.53
C SER A 122 22.08 9.78 -10.54
N ALA A 123 22.75 10.19 -9.44
CA ALA A 123 22.18 11.08 -8.44
C ALA A 123 21.88 12.47 -9.02
N MET A 124 22.80 13.02 -9.83
CA MET A 124 22.61 14.32 -10.48
C MET A 124 21.48 14.27 -11.50
N ARG A 125 21.45 13.23 -12.36
CA ARG A 125 20.38 13.02 -13.35
C ARG A 125 18.99 12.97 -12.73
N ILE A 126 18.83 12.26 -11.60
CA ILE A 126 17.55 12.19 -10.90
C ILE A 126 17.23 13.51 -10.17
N ALA A 127 18.23 14.13 -9.53
CA ALA A 127 18.03 15.36 -8.75
C ALA A 127 17.62 16.55 -9.62
N SER A 128 18.24 16.73 -10.79
CA SER A 128 17.98 17.80 -11.75
C SER A 128 16.81 17.50 -12.71
N SER A 129 16.29 16.28 -12.69
CA SER A 129 15.23 15.87 -13.62
C SER A 129 13.97 16.73 -13.50
N ARG A 130 13.45 17.20 -14.64
CA ARG A 130 12.16 17.92 -14.78
C ARG A 130 10.94 16.98 -14.80
N LYS A 131 11.16 15.65 -14.81
CA LYS A 131 10.07 14.66 -14.78
C LYS A 131 9.31 14.73 -13.46
N LYS A 132 7.98 14.52 -13.52
CA LYS A 132 7.11 14.50 -12.32
C LYS A 132 7.53 13.36 -11.37
N TYR A 133 7.39 13.58 -10.06
CA TYR A 133 7.82 12.62 -9.01
C TYR A 133 7.22 11.22 -9.15
N TRP A 134 6.00 11.10 -9.68
CA TRP A 134 5.39 9.80 -9.97
C TRP A 134 6.17 9.02 -11.03
N ARG A 135 6.65 9.69 -12.07
CA ARG A 135 7.49 9.05 -13.08
C ARG A 135 8.86 8.69 -12.52
N LEU A 136 9.48 9.60 -11.77
CA LEU A 136 10.76 9.35 -11.11
C LEU A 136 10.71 8.20 -10.11
N SER A 137 9.62 8.05 -9.37
CA SER A 137 9.46 7.01 -8.34
C SER A 137 9.47 5.57 -8.89
N SER A 138 9.41 5.39 -10.21
CA SER A 138 9.50 4.08 -10.88
C SER A 138 10.81 3.85 -11.62
N THR A 139 11.76 4.80 -11.58
CA THR A 139 13.06 4.62 -12.21
C THR A 139 13.93 3.65 -11.43
N HIS A 140 14.82 2.95 -12.14
CA HIS A 140 15.74 1.99 -11.55
C HIS A 140 16.63 2.64 -10.48
N GLU A 141 17.14 3.84 -10.74
CA GLU A 141 17.99 4.60 -9.82
C GLU A 141 17.26 4.90 -8.49
N VAL A 142 16.00 5.33 -8.57
CA VAL A 142 15.20 5.57 -7.37
C VAL A 142 14.90 4.25 -6.64
N HIS A 143 14.71 3.15 -7.33
CA HIS A 143 14.55 1.84 -6.71
C HIS A 143 15.85 1.37 -6.02
N ARG A 144 17.03 1.63 -6.60
CA ARG A 144 18.33 1.36 -5.97
C ARG A 144 18.55 2.19 -4.71
N ALA A 145 18.23 3.49 -4.76
CA ALA A 145 18.36 4.39 -3.60
C ALA A 145 17.32 4.10 -2.51
N LEU A 146 16.07 3.93 -2.88
CA LEU A 146 14.93 3.74 -1.99
C LEU A 146 14.39 2.31 -2.09
N THR A 147 15.24 1.34 -1.72
CA THR A 147 14.88 -0.08 -1.75
C THR A 147 13.70 -0.40 -0.82
N THR A 148 12.98 -1.46 -1.09
CA THR A 148 11.92 -1.97 -0.21
C THR A 148 12.47 -2.28 1.19
N LYS A 149 13.67 -2.86 1.30
CA LYS A 149 14.37 -3.10 2.57
C LYS A 149 14.55 -1.80 3.37
N ARG A 150 14.92 -0.70 2.71
CA ARG A 150 15.06 0.62 3.35
C ARG A 150 13.72 1.17 3.83
N LEU A 151 12.65 1.03 3.04
CA LEU A 151 11.30 1.42 3.47
C LEU A 151 10.86 0.63 4.71
N ARG A 152 11.20 -0.67 4.80
CA ARG A 152 10.96 -1.49 6.00
C ARG A 152 11.75 -0.98 7.20
N LYS A 153 13.04 -0.65 7.01
CA LYS A 153 13.88 -0.05 8.07
C LYS A 153 13.30 1.27 8.60
N TRP A 154 12.55 2.01 7.80
CA TRP A 154 11.85 3.23 8.22
C TRP A 154 10.47 2.96 8.82
N GLY A 155 10.16 1.71 9.10
CA GLY A 155 8.96 1.31 9.82
C GLY A 155 7.76 0.91 8.95
N LEU A 156 7.87 0.94 7.60
CA LEU A 156 6.77 0.49 6.74
C LEU A 156 6.61 -1.04 6.84
N LEU A 157 5.43 -1.49 7.22
CA LEU A 157 5.13 -2.91 7.30
C LEU A 157 4.93 -3.55 5.92
N SER A 158 5.29 -4.82 5.78
CA SER A 158 4.98 -5.61 4.59
C SER A 158 3.52 -6.06 4.64
N LEU A 159 2.77 -5.72 3.59
CA LEU A 159 1.37 -6.15 3.49
C LEU A 159 1.27 -7.67 3.29
N THR A 160 2.20 -8.24 2.54
CA THR A 160 2.26 -9.69 2.28
C THR A 160 2.60 -10.45 3.56
N GLN A 161 3.60 -10.04 4.33
CA GLN A 161 3.94 -10.65 5.62
C GLN A 161 2.82 -10.52 6.65
N LEU A 162 2.18 -9.34 6.74
CA LEU A 162 1.01 -9.15 7.61
C LEU A 162 -0.14 -10.09 7.23
N ALA A 163 -0.37 -10.30 5.94
CA ALA A 163 -1.40 -11.24 5.48
C ALA A 163 -1.07 -12.69 5.82
N GLU A 164 0.19 -13.09 5.70
CA GLU A 164 0.65 -14.43 6.09
C GLU A 164 0.48 -14.66 7.58
N THR A 165 0.89 -13.70 8.41
CA THR A 165 0.71 -13.76 9.87
C THR A 165 -0.76 -13.80 10.27
N ALA A 166 -1.60 -12.97 9.64
CA ALA A 166 -3.04 -12.97 9.89
C ALA A 166 -3.70 -14.28 9.47
N TYR A 167 -3.23 -14.89 8.38
CA TYR A 167 -3.74 -16.16 7.87
C TYR A 167 -3.32 -17.36 8.72
N ALA A 168 -2.11 -17.32 9.29
CA ALA A 168 -1.58 -18.39 10.14
C ALA A 168 -2.24 -18.47 11.53
N ARG A 169 -2.94 -17.41 11.95
CA ARG A 169 -3.68 -17.38 13.23
C ARG A 169 -5.01 -18.16 13.22
N TYR A 170 -5.40 -18.71 12.09
CA TYR A 170 -6.68 -19.39 11.86
C TYR A 170 -6.55 -20.65 10.97
#